data_565575fe9d0f81a0a40907bd14c2ef74
#
_entry.id   565575fe9d0f81a0a40907bd14c2ef74
#
_cell.length_a   1.000
_cell.length_b   1.000
_cell.length_c   1.000
_cell.angle_alpha   90.00
_cell.angle_beta   90.00
_cell.angle_gamma   90.00
#
_symmetry.space_group_name_H-M   'P 1'
#
loop_
_entity.id
_entity.type
_entity.pdbx_description
1 polymer ?
#
loop_
_entity_poly.entity_id
_entity_poly.type
_entity_poly.pdbx_seq_one_letter_code
_entity_poly.pdbx_strand_id
1 'polypeptide(L)'
;MKKLISTTLMIALFATVAFSQTLSKPARGTNKDTAPDFKFSVGTTYLTFLNFGPELKNTHHYEFHFGYKLTPKDKIGIKVATWKLFAPMGIQLWDPLFQDESEFYPGKLQERGIGVTYQRILWKGLFATAEIYPLWKTYLDENNEETGRGFKLYTSYHLGYHIGLFKNRMYLEPQVHCNYWPIDSDGPHDFEEKESKWSNYFLFEPNLYIGVNF
;
A
#
# COMPACT_ATOMS: atom_id res chain seq x y z
N MET A 1 -17.08 -9.62 -14.61
CA MET A 1 -17.19 -8.45 -15.48
C MET A 1 -17.50 -7.15 -14.72
N LYS A 2 -18.46 -7.07 -13.79
CA LYS A 2 -18.77 -5.82 -13.04
C LYS A 2 -17.62 -5.28 -12.18
N LYS A 3 -16.77 -6.15 -11.58
CA LYS A 3 -15.63 -5.75 -10.73
C LYS A 3 -14.47 -5.13 -11.52
N LEU A 4 -14.22 -5.61 -12.73
CA LEU A 4 -13.17 -5.08 -13.61
C LEU A 4 -13.47 -3.64 -14.05
N ILE A 5 -14.76 -3.33 -14.29
CA ILE A 5 -15.22 -2.00 -14.71
C ILE A 5 -15.00 -0.96 -13.60
N SER A 6 -15.16 -1.35 -12.32
CA SER A 6 -14.94 -0.44 -11.18
C SER A 6 -13.48 -0.03 -11.04
N THR A 7 -12.54 -0.97 -11.20
CA THR A 7 -11.09 -0.69 -11.11
C THR A 7 -10.61 0.18 -12.27
N THR A 8 -11.08 -0.09 -13.48
CA THR A 8 -10.73 0.70 -14.68
C THR A 8 -11.31 2.12 -14.61
N LEU A 9 -12.51 2.28 -14.07
CA LEU A 9 -13.13 3.60 -13.90
C LEU A 9 -12.38 4.46 -12.87
N MET A 10 -11.86 3.84 -11.82
CA MET A 10 -11.07 4.53 -10.79
C MET A 10 -9.72 5.01 -11.33
N ILE A 11 -9.03 4.20 -12.14
CA ILE A 11 -7.78 4.60 -12.81
C ILE A 11 -8.02 5.74 -13.81
N ALA A 12 -9.12 5.71 -14.57
CA ALA A 12 -9.50 6.76 -15.50
C ALA A 12 -9.84 8.09 -14.79
N LEU A 13 -10.49 8.04 -13.62
CA LEU A 13 -10.82 9.23 -12.83
C LEU A 13 -9.54 9.92 -12.30
N PHE A 14 -8.53 9.16 -11.87
CA PHE A 14 -7.26 9.72 -11.41
C PHE A 14 -6.42 10.33 -12.54
N ALA A 15 -6.42 9.73 -13.72
CA ALA A 15 -5.74 10.28 -14.88
C ALA A 15 -6.33 11.65 -15.30
N THR A 16 -7.64 11.85 -15.20
CA THR A 16 -8.30 13.12 -15.54
C THR A 16 -8.02 14.23 -14.53
N VAL A 17 -7.92 13.91 -13.23
CA VAL A 17 -7.57 14.89 -12.18
C VAL A 17 -6.12 15.35 -12.32
N ALA A 18 -5.20 14.46 -12.62
CA ALA A 18 -3.79 14.80 -12.86
C ALA A 18 -3.60 15.69 -14.10
N PHE A 19 -4.39 15.48 -15.17
CA PHE A 19 -4.33 16.25 -16.41
C PHE A 19 -4.94 17.65 -16.26
N SER A 20 -5.98 17.82 -15.42
CA SER A 20 -6.66 19.10 -15.21
C SER A 20 -5.79 20.15 -14.53
N GLN A 21 -4.84 19.74 -13.67
CA GLN A 21 -3.94 20.69 -12.98
C GLN A 21 -2.82 21.24 -13.87
N THR A 22 -2.50 20.58 -15.00
CA THR A 22 -1.49 21.05 -15.94
C THR A 22 -1.97 22.20 -16.85
N LEU A 23 -3.27 22.49 -16.90
CA LEU A 23 -3.86 23.48 -17.81
C LEU A 23 -4.13 24.85 -17.16
N SER A 24 -4.02 24.98 -15.84
CA SER A 24 -4.14 26.28 -15.19
C SER A 24 -2.77 26.98 -15.17
N LYS A 25 -2.53 27.89 -16.12
CA LYS A 25 -1.42 28.85 -16.03
C LYS A 25 -1.55 29.63 -14.71
N PRO A 26 -0.53 29.68 -13.84
CA PRO A 26 -0.59 30.53 -12.67
C PRO A 26 -0.67 31.99 -13.13
N ALA A 27 -1.71 32.70 -12.71
CA ALA A 27 -1.78 34.14 -12.84
C ALA A 27 -0.56 34.76 -12.14
N ARG A 28 0.14 35.61 -12.82
CA ARG A 28 1.34 36.33 -12.37
C ARG A 28 0.92 37.39 -11.33
N GLY A 29 0.72 36.94 -10.09
CA GLY A 29 0.42 37.78 -8.94
C GLY A 29 1.54 37.64 -7.91
N THR A 30 2.22 38.75 -7.64
CA THR A 30 3.28 38.93 -6.66
C THR A 30 2.74 38.89 -5.23
N ASN A 31 2.44 37.73 -4.71
CA ASN A 31 2.44 37.43 -3.29
C ASN A 31 2.95 36.00 -3.14
N LYS A 32 4.17 35.85 -2.66
CA LYS A 32 4.72 34.58 -2.20
C LYS A 32 3.97 34.19 -0.91
N ASP A 33 2.75 33.70 -1.04
CA ASP A 33 2.16 32.83 -0.04
C ASP A 33 2.99 31.54 -0.03
N THR A 34 4.09 31.57 0.71
CA THR A 34 4.91 30.37 0.92
C THR A 34 4.03 29.34 1.62
N ALA A 35 3.78 28.23 0.92
CA ALA A 35 3.08 27.12 1.56
C ALA A 35 3.81 26.75 2.88
N PRO A 36 3.08 26.44 3.95
CA PRO A 36 3.69 26.07 5.22
C PRO A 36 4.71 24.94 5.05
N ASP A 37 5.88 25.06 5.67
CA ASP A 37 6.90 24.01 5.66
C ASP A 37 6.60 22.98 6.76
N PHE A 38 5.67 22.11 6.48
CA PHE A 38 5.32 21.01 7.38
C PHE A 38 6.48 20.02 7.52
N LYS A 39 6.72 19.57 8.76
CA LYS A 39 7.78 18.61 9.09
C LYS A 39 7.28 17.20 9.27
N PHE A 40 6.04 17.05 9.69
CA PHE A 40 5.44 15.77 10.01
C PHE A 40 4.29 15.46 9.06
N SER A 41 4.06 14.19 8.86
CA SER A 41 2.89 13.70 8.12
C SER A 41 2.31 12.45 8.78
N VAL A 42 1.01 12.29 8.65
CA VAL A 42 0.32 11.04 8.95
C VAL A 42 -0.56 10.68 7.77
N GLY A 43 -0.60 9.40 7.44
CA GLY A 43 -1.38 8.92 6.30
C GLY A 43 -1.75 7.46 6.41
N THR A 44 -2.55 7.02 5.46
CA THR A 44 -3.01 5.65 5.32
C THR A 44 -3.17 5.28 3.84
N THR A 45 -3.31 4.00 3.54
CA THR A 45 -3.69 3.52 2.22
C THR A 45 -5.21 3.55 2.01
N TYR A 46 -5.65 3.67 0.75
CA TYR A 46 -7.06 3.53 0.40
C TYR A 46 -7.64 2.17 0.80
N LEU A 47 -6.83 1.13 0.89
CA LEU A 47 -7.23 -0.21 1.31
C LEU A 47 -7.84 -0.22 2.72
N THR A 48 -7.39 0.69 3.60
CA THR A 48 -7.97 0.84 4.94
C THR A 48 -9.46 1.21 4.88
N PHE A 49 -9.89 1.97 3.88
CA PHE A 49 -11.29 2.36 3.72
C PHE A 49 -12.16 1.22 3.18
N LEU A 50 -11.57 0.23 2.52
CA LEU A 50 -12.30 -0.94 2.03
C LEU A 50 -12.84 -1.82 3.15
N ASN A 51 -12.29 -1.72 4.37
CA ASN A 51 -12.81 -2.42 5.54
C ASN A 51 -14.25 -2.01 5.91
N PHE A 52 -14.69 -0.84 5.48
CA PHE A 52 -16.01 -0.29 5.78
C PHE A 52 -17.04 -0.58 4.68
N GLY A 53 -16.63 -1.22 3.58
CA GLY A 53 -17.51 -1.61 2.49
C GLY A 53 -18.34 -2.86 2.82
N PRO A 54 -19.60 -2.94 2.36
CA PRO A 54 -20.47 -4.07 2.66
C PRO A 54 -19.99 -5.42 2.10
N GLU A 55 -19.22 -5.40 0.99
CA GLU A 55 -18.70 -6.60 0.33
C GLU A 55 -17.32 -7.04 0.83
N LEU A 56 -16.66 -6.20 1.63
CA LEU A 56 -15.27 -6.37 2.05
C LEU A 56 -15.11 -6.54 3.57
N LYS A 57 -16.14 -7.00 4.25
CA LYS A 57 -16.19 -7.16 5.72
C LYS A 57 -15.00 -7.93 6.33
N ASN A 58 -14.27 -8.70 5.51
CA ASN A 58 -13.19 -9.56 5.97
C ASN A 58 -11.80 -9.10 5.55
N THR A 59 -11.65 -7.96 4.87
CA THR A 59 -10.35 -7.48 4.38
C THR A 59 -9.38 -7.20 5.51
N HIS A 60 -9.83 -6.59 6.60
CA HIS A 60 -9.02 -6.26 7.78
C HIS A 60 -7.66 -5.66 7.45
N HIS A 61 -7.60 -4.77 6.45
CA HIS A 61 -6.38 -4.09 6.07
C HIS A 61 -6.32 -2.72 6.74
N TYR A 62 -5.47 -2.60 7.76
CA TYR A 62 -5.21 -1.34 8.45
C TYR A 62 -3.75 -1.00 8.33
N GLU A 63 -3.46 0.19 7.84
CA GLU A 63 -2.11 0.67 7.62
C GLU A 63 -2.02 2.16 7.96
N PHE A 64 -1.02 2.54 8.77
CA PHE A 64 -0.76 3.91 9.16
C PHE A 64 0.71 4.26 8.93
N HIS A 65 0.94 5.43 8.36
CA HIS A 65 2.25 5.96 8.06
C HIS A 65 2.48 7.22 8.88
N PHE A 66 3.63 7.29 9.54
CA PHE A 66 4.13 8.49 10.22
C PHE A 66 5.40 8.92 9.52
N GLY A 67 5.42 10.12 8.97
CA GLY A 67 6.56 10.63 8.22
C GLY A 67 7.20 11.85 8.88
N TYR A 68 8.53 11.94 8.75
CA TYR A 68 9.31 13.11 9.10
C TYR A 68 10.14 13.57 7.91
N LYS A 69 9.98 14.83 7.52
CA LYS A 69 10.68 15.46 6.42
C LYS A 69 12.09 15.86 6.84
N LEU A 70 13.08 15.15 6.37
CA LEU A 70 14.50 15.44 6.64
C LEU A 70 14.99 16.65 5.82
N THR A 71 14.65 16.65 4.52
CA THR A 71 14.99 17.71 3.58
C THR A 71 13.77 18.04 2.72
N PRO A 72 13.79 19.08 1.86
CA PRO A 72 12.71 19.31 0.91
C PRO A 72 12.42 18.12 -0.04
N LYS A 73 13.34 17.17 -0.15
CA LYS A 73 13.20 16.00 -1.04
C LYS A 73 13.13 14.67 -0.31
N ASP A 74 13.57 14.60 0.94
CA ASP A 74 13.74 13.33 1.65
C ASP A 74 12.82 13.26 2.86
N LYS A 75 12.10 12.17 2.98
CA LYS A 75 11.22 11.84 4.11
C LYS A 75 11.58 10.44 4.62
N ILE A 76 11.72 10.30 5.93
CA ILE A 76 11.76 9.01 6.61
C ILE A 76 10.44 8.79 7.33
N GLY A 77 10.09 7.55 7.58
CA GLY A 77 8.85 7.26 8.27
C GLY A 77 8.84 5.92 9.00
N ILE A 78 7.79 5.76 9.77
CA ILE A 78 7.40 4.51 10.41
C ILE A 78 6.04 4.11 9.82
N LYS A 79 5.92 2.85 9.48
CA LYS A 79 4.69 2.23 9.01
C LYS A 79 4.25 1.18 10.02
N VAL A 80 2.98 1.21 10.40
CA VAL A 80 2.34 0.19 11.23
C VAL A 80 1.19 -0.38 10.43
N ALA A 81 1.13 -1.70 10.27
CA ALA A 81 0.03 -2.32 9.56
C ALA A 81 -0.35 -3.69 10.08
N THR A 82 -1.58 -4.08 9.77
CA THR A 82 -2.09 -5.42 9.91
C THR A 82 -3.09 -5.70 8.79
N TRP A 83 -3.04 -6.91 8.26
CA TRP A 83 -3.99 -7.40 7.26
C TRP A 83 -4.24 -8.89 7.39
N LYS A 84 -5.29 -9.36 6.74
CA LYS A 84 -5.61 -10.78 6.60
C LYS A 84 -5.54 -11.17 5.13
N LEU A 85 -4.91 -12.31 4.88
CA LEU A 85 -4.80 -12.92 3.58
C LEU A 85 -5.57 -14.24 3.57
N PHE A 86 -6.27 -14.50 2.48
CA PHE A 86 -7.00 -15.74 2.24
C PHE A 86 -6.34 -16.58 1.15
N ALA A 87 -5.33 -16.04 0.47
CA ALA A 87 -4.57 -16.69 -0.57
C ALA A 87 -3.11 -16.19 -0.55
N PRO A 88 -2.16 -16.94 -1.14
CA PRO A 88 -0.77 -16.53 -1.27
C PRO A 88 -0.60 -15.16 -1.94
N MET A 89 0.23 -14.31 -1.36
CA MET A 89 0.55 -12.99 -1.93
C MET A 89 1.33 -13.06 -3.26
N GLY A 90 1.97 -14.20 -3.54
CA GLY A 90 2.79 -14.38 -4.75
C GLY A 90 2.00 -14.55 -6.05
N ILE A 91 0.68 -14.66 -5.98
CA ILE A 91 -0.20 -14.74 -7.15
C ILE A 91 -0.29 -13.35 -7.78
N GLN A 92 0.26 -13.17 -8.98
CA GLN A 92 0.32 -11.87 -9.64
C GLN A 92 -1.07 -11.41 -10.12
N LEU A 93 -1.30 -10.09 -10.21
CA LEU A 93 -2.59 -9.50 -10.66
C LEU A 93 -3.05 -9.96 -12.05
N TRP A 94 -2.11 -10.33 -12.93
CA TRP A 94 -2.40 -10.80 -14.29
C TRP A 94 -2.51 -12.32 -14.41
N ASP A 95 -2.26 -13.05 -13.31
CA ASP A 95 -2.40 -14.49 -13.30
C ASP A 95 -3.90 -14.86 -13.31
N PRO A 96 -4.34 -15.81 -14.16
CA PRO A 96 -5.72 -16.27 -14.16
C PRO A 96 -6.19 -16.83 -12.81
N LEU A 97 -5.27 -17.33 -11.99
CA LEU A 97 -5.55 -17.90 -10.67
C LEU A 97 -5.61 -16.84 -9.55
N PHE A 98 -5.45 -15.56 -9.87
CA PHE A 98 -5.45 -14.47 -8.87
C PHE A 98 -6.72 -14.41 -7.99
N GLN A 99 -7.82 -14.98 -8.43
CA GLN A 99 -9.08 -15.03 -7.67
C GLN A 99 -9.68 -16.44 -7.65
N ASP A 100 -8.89 -17.47 -7.96
CA ASP A 100 -9.35 -18.84 -7.94
C ASP A 100 -9.41 -19.36 -6.50
N GLU A 101 -10.60 -19.77 -6.07
CA GLU A 101 -10.82 -20.31 -4.73
C GLU A 101 -10.01 -21.60 -4.46
N SER A 102 -9.57 -22.32 -5.51
CA SER A 102 -8.71 -23.49 -5.36
C SER A 102 -7.34 -23.16 -4.77
N GLU A 103 -6.88 -21.92 -4.92
CA GLU A 103 -5.61 -21.43 -4.38
C GLU A 103 -5.76 -20.79 -2.98
N PHE A 104 -6.97 -20.72 -2.44
CA PHE A 104 -7.19 -20.15 -1.11
C PHE A 104 -6.59 -21.05 -0.02
N TYR A 105 -6.14 -20.43 1.07
CA TYR A 105 -5.72 -21.12 2.27
C TYR A 105 -6.87 -21.91 2.90
N PRO A 106 -6.58 -22.99 3.65
CA PRO A 106 -7.59 -23.71 4.44
C PRO A 106 -8.10 -22.93 5.66
N GLY A 107 -7.92 -21.62 5.65
CA GLY A 107 -8.25 -20.67 6.67
C GLY A 107 -7.81 -19.29 6.25
N LYS A 108 -7.03 -18.61 7.10
CA LYS A 108 -6.50 -17.27 6.79
C LYS A 108 -5.17 -17.01 7.48
N LEU A 109 -4.34 -16.18 6.85
CA LEU A 109 -3.09 -15.69 7.40
C LEU A 109 -3.27 -14.25 7.86
N GLN A 110 -3.05 -13.98 9.14
CA GLN A 110 -3.00 -12.63 9.68
C GLN A 110 -1.56 -12.19 9.82
N GLU A 111 -1.22 -11.07 9.19
CA GLU A 111 0.10 -10.45 9.29
C GLU A 111 -0.01 -9.11 10.01
N ARG A 112 1.00 -8.79 10.81
CA ARG A 112 1.09 -7.52 11.54
C ARG A 112 2.55 -7.14 11.76
N GLY A 113 2.85 -5.84 11.69
CA GLY A 113 4.22 -5.40 11.94
C GLY A 113 4.41 -3.89 11.96
N ILE A 114 5.67 -3.53 12.19
CA ILE A 114 6.14 -2.15 12.19
C ILE A 114 7.37 -2.10 11.30
N GLY A 115 7.37 -1.21 10.32
CA GLY A 115 8.47 -1.02 9.38
C GLY A 115 9.00 0.39 9.35
N VAL A 116 10.11 0.57 8.64
CA VAL A 116 10.69 1.87 8.33
C VAL A 116 10.57 2.14 6.84
N THR A 117 10.39 3.43 6.51
CA THR A 117 10.24 3.88 5.14
C THR A 117 11.21 5.01 4.84
N TYR A 118 11.70 5.06 3.61
CA TYR A 118 12.43 6.19 3.08
C TYR A 118 11.85 6.58 1.72
N GLN A 119 11.40 7.84 1.60
CA GLN A 119 10.86 8.40 0.37
C GLN A 119 11.73 9.56 -0.10
N ARG A 120 12.01 9.60 -1.40
CA ARG A 120 12.72 10.69 -2.05
C ARG A 120 11.94 11.24 -3.22
N ILE A 121 11.71 12.55 -3.22
CA ILE A 121 11.20 13.28 -4.38
C ILE A 121 12.30 13.38 -5.42
N LEU A 122 12.07 12.78 -6.58
CA LEU A 122 12.98 12.74 -7.70
C LEU A 122 12.86 14.00 -8.57
N TRP A 123 11.63 14.31 -8.99
CA TRP A 123 11.34 15.43 -9.87
C TRP A 123 9.87 15.85 -9.83
N LYS A 124 9.59 17.14 -9.53
CA LYS A 124 8.25 17.78 -9.58
C LYS A 124 7.11 16.95 -8.96
N GLY A 125 7.34 16.29 -7.85
CA GLY A 125 6.35 15.44 -7.18
C GLY A 125 6.48 13.94 -7.48
N LEU A 126 7.18 13.55 -8.56
CA LEU A 126 7.55 12.15 -8.76
C LEU A 126 8.46 11.70 -7.62
N PHE A 127 8.14 10.58 -6.98
CA PHE A 127 8.94 10.05 -5.88
C PHE A 127 9.22 8.56 -6.03
N ALA A 128 10.28 8.12 -5.37
CA ALA A 128 10.52 6.72 -5.09
C ALA A 128 10.52 6.49 -3.58
N THR A 129 10.04 5.32 -3.15
CA THR A 129 10.05 4.89 -1.74
C THR A 129 10.65 3.50 -1.65
N ALA A 130 11.42 3.26 -0.59
CA ALA A 130 11.83 1.93 -0.16
C ALA A 130 11.37 1.70 1.28
N GLU A 131 10.86 0.50 1.55
CA GLU A 131 10.35 0.09 2.85
C GLU A 131 10.96 -1.24 3.27
N ILE A 132 11.24 -1.39 4.55
CA ILE A 132 11.61 -2.66 5.17
C ILE A 132 10.63 -2.90 6.32
N TYR A 133 10.03 -4.08 6.33
CA TYR A 133 8.86 -4.35 7.12
C TYR A 133 8.87 -5.78 7.71
N PRO A 134 9.37 -5.96 8.92
CA PRO A 134 9.20 -7.22 9.64
C PRO A 134 7.72 -7.45 9.97
N LEU A 135 7.21 -8.59 9.57
CA LEU A 135 5.84 -9.04 9.77
C LEU A 135 5.80 -10.29 10.64
N TRP A 136 5.00 -10.26 11.67
CA TRP A 136 4.65 -11.44 12.45
C TRP A 136 3.38 -12.06 11.88
N LYS A 137 3.48 -13.35 11.54
CA LYS A 137 2.40 -14.16 10.96
C LYS A 137 1.67 -14.92 12.05
N THR A 138 0.35 -14.99 11.94
CA THR A 138 -0.52 -15.88 12.71
C THR A 138 -1.42 -16.63 11.73
N TYR A 139 -1.28 -17.93 11.70
CA TYR A 139 -2.09 -18.82 10.87
C TYR A 139 -3.35 -19.19 11.64
N LEU A 140 -4.49 -19.02 11.03
CA LEU A 140 -5.81 -19.29 11.60
C LEU A 140 -6.55 -20.28 10.69
N ASP A 141 -7.21 -21.26 11.29
CA ASP A 141 -8.09 -22.17 10.58
C ASP A 141 -9.45 -21.51 10.23
N GLU A 142 -10.37 -22.28 9.67
CA GLU A 142 -11.73 -21.85 9.32
C GLU A 142 -12.54 -21.40 10.54
N ASN A 143 -12.26 -21.92 11.73
CA ASN A 143 -12.90 -21.57 12.99
C ASN A 143 -12.28 -20.36 13.67
N ASN A 144 -11.22 -19.77 13.10
CA ASN A 144 -10.37 -18.72 13.66
C ASN A 144 -9.51 -19.18 14.83
N GLU A 145 -9.25 -20.47 14.96
CA GLU A 145 -8.30 -20.99 15.92
C GLU A 145 -6.88 -20.88 15.39
N GLU A 146 -5.94 -20.54 16.24
CA GLU A 146 -4.53 -20.40 15.87
C GLU A 146 -3.91 -21.78 15.63
N THR A 147 -3.40 -22.00 14.43
CA THR A 147 -2.75 -23.25 14.02
C THR A 147 -1.23 -23.12 13.94
N GLY A 148 -0.69 -21.90 13.96
CA GLY A 148 0.75 -21.67 13.92
C GLY A 148 1.12 -20.20 13.90
N ARG A 149 2.41 -19.94 14.07
CA ARG A 149 3.03 -18.61 13.97
C ARG A 149 4.21 -18.63 13.05
N GLY A 150 4.51 -17.48 12.48
CA GLY A 150 5.66 -17.33 11.61
C GLY A 150 6.16 -15.90 11.56
N PHE A 151 7.16 -15.71 10.72
CA PHE A 151 7.80 -14.42 10.49
C PHE A 151 8.06 -14.22 9.00
N LYS A 152 7.88 -13.00 8.52
CA LYS A 152 8.21 -12.60 7.15
C LYS A 152 8.99 -11.28 7.21
N LEU A 153 10.12 -11.20 6.52
CA LEU A 153 10.74 -9.92 6.23
C LEU A 153 10.22 -9.44 4.87
N TYR A 154 9.45 -8.39 4.90
CA TYR A 154 8.82 -7.82 3.72
C TYR A 154 9.52 -6.53 3.33
N THR A 155 9.81 -6.37 2.05
CA THR A 155 10.34 -5.14 1.47
C THR A 155 9.40 -4.66 0.37
N SER A 156 9.27 -3.34 0.24
CA SER A 156 8.44 -2.75 -0.80
C SER A 156 9.14 -1.57 -1.44
N TYR A 157 9.03 -1.46 -2.76
CA TYR A 157 9.62 -0.41 -3.57
C TYR A 157 8.51 0.27 -4.37
N HIS A 158 8.35 1.57 -4.18
CA HIS A 158 7.26 2.32 -4.75
C HIS A 158 7.77 3.36 -5.74
N LEU A 159 7.00 3.58 -6.79
CA LEU A 159 7.11 4.73 -7.67
C LEU A 159 5.75 5.42 -7.73
N GLY A 160 5.71 6.70 -7.39
CA GLY A 160 4.45 7.42 -7.30
C GLY A 160 4.60 8.91 -7.53
N TYR A 161 3.48 9.61 -7.38
CA TYR A 161 3.42 11.04 -7.57
C TYR A 161 2.73 11.73 -6.37
N HIS A 162 3.41 12.69 -5.76
CA HIS A 162 2.90 13.48 -4.64
C HIS A 162 2.03 14.64 -5.13
N ILE A 163 0.78 14.65 -4.74
CA ILE A 163 -0.20 15.70 -5.04
C ILE A 163 -0.57 16.39 -3.73
N GLY A 164 -0.05 17.58 -3.53
CA GLY A 164 -0.39 18.42 -2.37
C GLY A 164 -1.73 19.14 -2.58
N LEU A 165 -2.59 19.08 -1.58
CA LEU A 165 -3.90 19.74 -1.53
C LEU A 165 -3.94 20.76 -0.39
N PHE A 166 -4.78 21.80 -0.51
CA PHE A 166 -5.00 22.80 0.54
C PHE A 166 -3.70 23.43 1.06
N LYS A 167 -2.87 23.97 0.16
CA LYS A 167 -1.53 24.50 0.49
C LYS A 167 -0.63 23.41 1.13
N ASN A 168 -0.73 22.19 0.64
CA ASN A 168 0.03 21.01 1.10
C ASN A 168 -0.33 20.53 2.51
N ARG A 169 -1.48 20.91 3.07
CA ARG A 169 -1.97 20.38 4.36
C ARG A 169 -2.45 18.93 4.24
N MET A 170 -2.98 18.57 3.07
CA MET A 170 -3.34 17.21 2.72
C MET A 170 -2.55 16.77 1.51
N TYR A 171 -2.41 15.47 1.34
CA TYR A 171 -1.77 14.91 0.15
C TYR A 171 -2.46 13.64 -0.33
N LEU A 172 -2.31 13.40 -1.63
CA LEU A 172 -2.59 12.13 -2.29
C LEU A 172 -1.32 11.65 -2.95
N GLU A 173 -1.02 10.36 -2.82
CA GLU A 173 0.14 9.73 -3.44
C GLU A 173 -0.31 8.48 -4.22
N PRO A 174 -0.86 8.65 -5.46
CA PRO A 174 -1.04 7.52 -6.35
C PRO A 174 0.32 6.92 -6.70
N GLN A 175 0.42 5.58 -6.64
CA GLN A 175 1.68 4.88 -6.82
C GLN A 175 1.46 3.44 -7.28
N VAL A 176 2.52 2.85 -7.80
CA VAL A 176 2.65 1.41 -7.99
C VAL A 176 3.79 0.92 -7.11
N HIS A 177 3.66 -0.28 -6.58
CA HIS A 177 4.74 -0.88 -5.81
C HIS A 177 5.04 -2.31 -6.24
N CYS A 178 6.28 -2.69 -6.01
CA CYS A 178 6.78 -4.04 -6.14
C CYS A 178 7.20 -4.52 -4.76
N ASN A 179 6.69 -5.66 -4.36
CA ASN A 179 6.90 -6.24 -3.05
C ASN A 179 7.80 -7.46 -3.18
N TYR A 180 8.67 -7.66 -2.19
CA TYR A 180 9.56 -8.81 -2.13
C TYR A 180 9.76 -9.21 -0.67
N TRP A 181 9.68 -10.52 -0.39
CA TRP A 181 9.92 -11.05 0.95
C TRP A 181 11.05 -12.08 0.92
N PRO A 182 12.30 -11.62 1.17
CA PRO A 182 13.48 -12.47 1.16
C PRO A 182 13.53 -13.51 2.26
N ILE A 183 12.78 -13.29 3.33
CA ILE A 183 12.66 -14.22 4.45
C ILE A 183 11.18 -14.46 4.67
N ASP A 184 10.80 -15.71 4.63
CA ASP A 184 9.48 -16.18 5.01
C ASP A 184 9.66 -17.49 5.78
N SER A 185 9.27 -17.50 7.05
CA SER A 185 9.39 -18.70 7.87
C SER A 185 8.25 -19.66 7.55
N ASP A 186 8.56 -20.91 7.74
CA ASP A 186 7.66 -22.02 7.54
C ASP A 186 6.39 -21.88 8.39
N GLY A 187 5.28 -22.29 7.80
CA GLY A 187 3.96 -22.30 8.40
C GLY A 187 3.43 -23.72 8.60
N PRO A 188 2.14 -23.87 8.96
CA PRO A 188 1.48 -25.16 8.91
C PRO A 188 1.49 -25.74 7.49
N HIS A 189 1.67 -27.07 7.40
CA HIS A 189 1.85 -27.79 6.13
C HIS A 189 0.82 -27.42 5.05
N ASP A 190 -0.44 -27.30 5.42
CA ASP A 190 -1.52 -27.02 4.45
C ASP A 190 -1.42 -25.60 3.86
N PHE A 191 -0.84 -24.65 4.62
CA PHE A 191 -0.54 -23.30 4.13
C PHE A 191 0.68 -23.29 3.25
N GLU A 192 1.75 -24.01 3.63
CA GLU A 192 2.98 -24.12 2.85
C GLU A 192 2.75 -24.79 1.48
N GLU A 193 1.87 -25.78 1.42
CA GLU A 193 1.50 -26.41 0.16
C GLU A 193 0.96 -25.39 -0.85
N LYS A 194 0.23 -24.37 -0.37
CA LYS A 194 -0.25 -23.28 -1.22
C LYS A 194 0.85 -22.26 -1.53
N GLU A 195 1.58 -21.79 -0.52
CA GLU A 195 2.59 -20.75 -0.69
C GLU A 195 3.77 -21.20 -1.56
N SER A 196 4.22 -22.44 -1.43
CA SER A 196 5.39 -22.98 -2.15
C SER A 196 5.25 -23.00 -3.67
N LYS A 197 4.03 -22.93 -4.19
CA LYS A 197 3.74 -22.87 -5.62
C LYS A 197 4.03 -21.50 -6.23
N TRP A 198 4.09 -20.44 -5.41
CA TRP A 198 4.09 -19.08 -5.86
C TRP A 198 5.40 -18.37 -5.55
N SER A 199 5.64 -17.28 -6.27
CA SER A 199 6.83 -16.45 -6.08
C SER A 199 6.79 -15.71 -4.73
N ASN A 200 7.97 -15.42 -4.18
CA ASN A 200 8.13 -14.58 -2.99
C ASN A 200 8.20 -13.08 -3.32
N TYR A 201 7.51 -12.68 -4.37
CA TYR A 201 7.36 -11.28 -4.79
C TYR A 201 5.98 -11.04 -5.41
N PHE A 202 5.57 -9.79 -5.41
CA PHE A 202 4.36 -9.30 -6.07
C PHE A 202 4.69 -8.00 -6.81
N LEU A 203 4.32 -7.91 -8.09
CA LEU A 203 4.75 -6.83 -8.96
C LEU A 203 3.58 -5.91 -9.34
N PHE A 204 3.89 -4.61 -9.47
CA PHE A 204 3.01 -3.58 -10.02
C PHE A 204 1.65 -3.47 -9.34
N GLU A 205 1.61 -3.63 -8.04
CA GLU A 205 0.40 -3.42 -7.26
C GLU A 205 0.04 -1.92 -7.23
N PRO A 206 -1.13 -1.51 -7.73
CA PRO A 206 -1.56 -0.13 -7.66
C PRO A 206 -2.01 0.22 -6.23
N ASN A 207 -1.56 1.37 -5.73
CA ASN A 207 -1.95 1.85 -4.41
C ASN A 207 -2.17 3.37 -4.43
N LEU A 208 -2.88 3.86 -3.42
CA LEU A 208 -3.11 5.28 -3.18
C LEU A 208 -2.95 5.57 -1.70
N TYR A 209 -1.99 6.41 -1.36
CA TYR A 209 -1.86 6.94 -0.03
C TYR A 209 -2.55 8.29 0.10
N ILE A 210 -3.17 8.50 1.25
CA ILE A 210 -3.90 9.71 1.61
C ILE A 210 -3.41 10.14 2.99
N GLY A 211 -3.11 11.42 3.16
CA GLY A 211 -2.64 11.87 4.46
C GLY A 211 -2.70 13.38 4.65
N VAL A 212 -2.22 13.78 5.83
CA VAL A 212 -2.14 15.18 6.26
C VAL A 212 -0.72 15.52 6.70
N ASN A 213 -0.32 16.76 6.47
CA ASN A 213 0.95 17.33 6.89
C ASN A 213 0.72 18.38 8.01
N PHE A 214 1.63 18.43 8.99
CA PHE A 214 1.60 19.35 10.12
C PHE A 214 2.97 19.69 10.67
#